data_031910fb400467063332b9d0397b995e
#
_entry.id   031910fb400467063332b9d0397b995e
#
_cell.length_a   1.000
_cell.length_b   1.000
_cell.length_c   1.000
_cell.angle_alpha   90.00
_cell.angle_beta   90.00
_cell.angle_gamma   90.00
#
_symmetry.space_group_name_H-M   'P 1'
#
loop_
_entity.id
_entity.type
_entity.pdbx_description
1 polymer ?
#
loop_
_entity_poly.entity_id
_entity_poly.type
_entity_poly.pdbx_seq_one_letter_code
_entity_poly.pdbx_strand_id
1 'polypeptide(L)'
;MSKKTLIVNDMQNDFVDQALGTPEAVAIVENVKKKIAEYESRGDLIIFTQVTHSENYLETNEGKHLPVVHCVDGTEGWKIYDGLEVKDAKYIKKYSFGFTGWNDYNLEDVELVGLCTDICVVSNALIIKALYPEIPVKVDSSCCAGVTPDSHKAALETMKMCQIEVY
;
A
#
# COMPACT_ATOMS: atom_id res chain seq x y z
N MET A 1 3.16 -18.63 18.12
CA MET A 1 2.28 -18.08 17.07
C MET A 1 3.13 -17.32 16.06
N SER A 2 2.77 -17.38 14.78
CA SER A 2 3.46 -16.59 13.74
C SER A 2 3.23 -15.09 13.98
N LYS A 3 4.26 -14.31 13.72
CA LYS A 3 4.21 -12.86 13.83
C LYS A 3 3.41 -12.30 12.64
N LYS A 4 2.34 -11.57 12.93
CA LYS A 4 1.53 -10.93 11.90
C LYS A 4 2.12 -9.58 11.51
N THR A 5 2.02 -9.27 10.24
CA THR A 5 2.49 -8.00 9.68
C THR A 5 1.37 -7.36 8.83
N LEU A 6 1.02 -6.14 9.17
CA LEU A 6 0.16 -5.30 8.33
C LEU A 6 1.04 -4.39 7.47
N ILE A 7 0.84 -4.43 6.16
CA ILE A 7 1.48 -3.50 5.23
C ILE A 7 0.42 -2.51 4.75
N VAL A 8 0.58 -1.26 5.13
CA VAL A 8 -0.28 -0.14 4.72
C VAL A 8 0.37 0.54 3.52
N ASN A 9 -0.17 0.26 2.34
CA ASN A 9 0.41 0.76 1.08
C ASN A 9 -0.05 2.18 0.80
N ASP A 10 0.91 3.08 0.72
CA ASP A 10 0.81 4.42 0.10
C ASP A 10 -0.44 5.22 0.49
N MET A 11 -0.84 5.14 1.74
CA MET A 11 -1.93 5.97 2.28
C MET A 11 -1.43 7.40 2.52
N GLN A 12 -1.01 8.03 1.43
CA GLN A 12 -0.45 9.38 1.38
C GLN A 12 -1.51 10.39 0.91
N ASN A 13 -1.35 11.65 1.31
CA ASN A 13 -2.33 12.70 1.00
C ASN A 13 -2.62 12.80 -0.51
N ASP A 14 -1.60 12.76 -1.36
CA ASP A 14 -1.78 12.86 -2.81
C ASP A 14 -2.61 11.71 -3.41
N PHE A 15 -2.58 10.53 -2.80
CA PHE A 15 -3.36 9.38 -3.26
C PHE A 15 -4.76 9.31 -2.62
N VAL A 16 -4.97 9.94 -1.49
CA VAL A 16 -6.27 9.91 -0.79
C VAL A 16 -7.20 10.99 -1.31
N ASP A 17 -6.83 12.26 -1.17
CA ASP A 17 -7.71 13.39 -1.46
C ASP A 17 -7.03 14.59 -2.16
N GLN A 18 -5.76 14.46 -2.56
CA GLN A 18 -5.04 15.53 -3.26
C GLN A 18 -4.75 15.14 -4.72
N ALA A 19 -3.54 15.31 -5.22
CA ALA A 19 -3.23 15.28 -6.66
C ALA A 19 -3.81 14.11 -7.45
N LEU A 20 -3.80 12.90 -6.91
CA LEU A 20 -4.34 11.66 -7.50
C LEU A 20 -5.46 11.05 -6.65
N GLY A 21 -6.05 11.83 -5.77
CA GLY A 21 -7.13 11.39 -4.90
C GLY A 21 -8.41 10.98 -5.66
N THR A 22 -9.14 10.03 -5.08
CA THR A 22 -10.43 9.57 -5.60
C THR A 22 -11.46 9.46 -4.48
N PRO A 23 -12.77 9.50 -4.78
CA PRO A 23 -13.80 9.26 -3.78
C PRO A 23 -13.67 7.88 -3.11
N GLU A 24 -13.26 6.88 -3.88
CA GLU A 24 -13.06 5.50 -3.40
C GLU A 24 -11.88 5.44 -2.41
N ALA A 25 -10.80 6.19 -2.65
CA ALA A 25 -9.67 6.27 -1.73
C ALA A 25 -10.06 6.93 -0.41
N VAL A 26 -10.84 8.00 -0.44
CA VAL A 26 -11.37 8.64 0.77
C VAL A 26 -12.29 7.68 1.54
N ALA A 27 -13.11 6.91 0.82
CA ALA A 27 -14.08 6.01 1.42
C ALA A 27 -13.46 4.88 2.25
N ILE A 28 -12.22 4.46 1.96
CA ILE A 28 -11.55 3.38 2.72
C ILE A 28 -10.80 3.86 3.96
N VAL A 29 -10.60 5.15 4.15
CA VAL A 29 -9.76 5.69 5.24
C VAL A 29 -10.17 5.16 6.60
N GLU A 30 -11.45 5.19 6.94
CA GLU A 30 -11.93 4.71 8.24
C GLU A 30 -11.73 3.20 8.41
N ASN A 31 -11.89 2.40 7.37
CA ASN A 31 -11.63 0.97 7.42
C ASN A 31 -10.13 0.68 7.63
N VAL A 32 -9.26 1.41 6.94
CA VAL A 32 -7.81 1.30 7.12
C VAL A 32 -7.42 1.70 8.54
N LYS A 33 -7.98 2.77 9.07
CA LYS A 33 -7.76 3.21 10.45
C LYS A 33 -8.14 2.15 11.48
N LYS A 34 -9.30 1.52 11.31
CA LYS A 34 -9.74 0.41 12.18
C LYS A 34 -8.80 -0.79 12.08
N LYS A 35 -8.36 -1.13 10.89
CA LYS A 35 -7.40 -2.23 10.65
C LYS A 35 -6.06 -1.95 11.34
N ILE A 36 -5.53 -0.74 11.22
CA ILE A 36 -4.31 -0.31 11.91
C ILE A 36 -4.47 -0.44 13.42
N ALA A 37 -5.57 0.06 13.99
CA ALA A 37 -5.83 -0.03 15.43
C ALA A 37 -5.94 -1.48 15.92
N GLU A 38 -6.51 -2.37 15.12
CA GLU A 38 -6.58 -3.80 15.42
C GLU A 38 -5.17 -4.42 15.54
N TYR A 39 -4.29 -4.17 14.57
CA TYR A 39 -2.92 -4.68 14.58
C TYR A 39 -2.09 -4.06 15.72
N GLU A 40 -2.23 -2.75 15.95
CA GLU A 40 -1.58 -2.05 17.04
C GLU A 40 -1.96 -2.62 18.41
N SER A 41 -3.26 -2.89 18.63
CA SER A 41 -3.76 -3.42 19.89
C SER A 41 -3.20 -4.81 20.25
N ARG A 42 -2.79 -5.58 19.26
CA ARG A 42 -2.15 -6.90 19.45
C ARG A 42 -0.63 -6.83 19.55
N GLY A 43 -0.04 -5.66 19.30
CA GLY A 43 1.42 -5.52 19.24
C GLY A 43 2.04 -6.15 17.98
N ASP A 44 1.27 -6.33 16.92
CA ASP A 44 1.72 -6.85 15.64
C ASP A 44 2.60 -5.82 14.91
N LEU A 45 3.38 -6.27 13.92
CA LEU A 45 4.20 -5.37 13.12
C LEU A 45 3.35 -4.60 12.12
N ILE A 46 3.52 -3.28 12.09
CA ILE A 46 2.88 -2.40 11.10
C ILE A 46 3.98 -1.73 10.27
N ILE A 47 3.84 -1.81 8.95
CA ILE A 47 4.76 -1.21 7.98
C ILE A 47 3.97 -0.31 7.05
N PHE A 48 4.34 0.98 7.00
CA PHE A 48 3.82 1.91 6.01
C PHE A 48 4.80 2.01 4.84
N THR A 49 4.29 1.97 3.63
CA THR A 49 5.07 2.33 2.45
C THR A 49 4.68 3.73 1.97
N GLN A 50 5.65 4.46 1.44
CA GLN A 50 5.45 5.77 0.85
C GLN A 50 6.14 5.84 -0.51
N VAL A 51 5.35 6.03 -1.57
CA VAL A 51 5.89 6.43 -2.87
C VAL A 51 6.65 7.74 -2.68
N THR A 52 7.85 7.81 -3.21
CA THR A 52 8.73 8.96 -3.02
C THR A 52 9.34 9.35 -4.35
N HIS A 53 8.95 10.49 -4.87
CA HIS A 53 9.48 11.07 -6.09
C HIS A 53 10.38 12.26 -5.78
N SER A 54 11.25 12.59 -6.71
CA SER A 54 12.05 13.81 -6.69
C SER A 54 11.38 14.91 -7.52
N GLU A 55 11.93 16.13 -7.43
CA GLU A 55 11.42 17.28 -8.18
C GLU A 55 11.45 17.10 -9.70
N ASN A 56 12.29 16.19 -10.20
CA ASN A 56 12.37 15.87 -11.63
C ASN A 56 11.38 14.79 -12.09
N TYR A 57 10.32 14.53 -11.34
CA TYR A 57 9.34 13.48 -11.62
C TYR A 57 8.88 13.45 -13.09
N LEU A 58 8.59 14.60 -13.70
CA LEU A 58 8.12 14.70 -15.08
C LEU A 58 9.14 14.22 -16.13
N GLU A 59 10.41 14.15 -15.78
CA GLU A 59 11.48 13.63 -16.63
C GLU A 59 11.64 12.12 -16.54
N THR A 60 11.04 11.50 -15.50
CA THR A 60 11.09 10.06 -15.29
C THR A 60 10.20 9.30 -16.27
N ASN A 61 10.45 7.99 -16.43
CA ASN A 61 9.58 7.14 -17.24
C ASN A 61 8.12 7.15 -16.71
N GLU A 62 7.94 7.09 -15.40
CA GLU A 62 6.60 7.17 -14.79
C GLU A 62 5.93 8.51 -15.08
N GLY A 63 6.65 9.61 -14.91
CA GLY A 63 6.13 10.95 -15.16
C GLY A 63 5.75 11.20 -16.62
N LYS A 64 6.40 10.53 -17.57
CA LYS A 64 6.04 10.59 -18.99
C LYS A 64 4.72 9.85 -19.29
N HIS A 65 4.41 8.79 -18.53
CA HIS A 65 3.17 8.03 -18.68
C HIS A 65 2.03 8.64 -17.87
N LEU A 66 2.32 9.24 -16.73
CA LEU A 66 1.36 9.91 -15.86
C LEU A 66 1.92 11.29 -15.49
N PRO A 67 1.69 12.33 -16.31
CA PRO A 67 2.28 13.66 -16.09
C PRO A 67 1.56 14.47 -15.00
N VAL A 68 1.39 13.88 -13.83
CA VAL A 68 0.82 14.49 -12.63
C VAL A 68 1.85 14.39 -11.51
N VAL A 69 2.46 15.53 -11.16
CA VAL A 69 3.43 15.58 -10.07
C VAL A 69 2.74 15.22 -8.76
N HIS A 70 3.27 14.27 -8.03
CA HIS A 70 2.74 13.79 -6.78
C HIS A 70 3.82 13.16 -5.90
N CYS A 71 3.55 13.07 -4.62
CA CYS A 71 4.41 12.39 -3.64
C CYS A 71 5.90 12.77 -3.74
N VAL A 72 6.17 14.05 -3.98
CA VAL A 72 7.55 14.55 -3.95
C VAL A 72 8.04 14.58 -2.51
N ASP A 73 9.23 14.05 -2.28
CA ASP A 73 9.81 13.87 -0.96
C ASP A 73 9.73 15.14 -0.10
N GLY A 74 9.19 15.00 1.10
CA GLY A 74 9.06 16.08 2.08
C GLY A 74 7.90 17.06 1.86
N THR A 75 7.11 16.92 0.79
CA THR A 75 5.91 17.74 0.56
C THR A 75 4.71 17.26 1.39
N GLU A 76 3.69 18.12 1.52
CA GLU A 76 2.43 17.73 2.18
C GLU A 76 1.75 16.54 1.49
N GLY A 77 1.78 16.49 0.16
CA GLY A 77 1.20 15.39 -0.60
C GLY A 77 1.87 14.03 -0.37
N TRP A 78 3.17 14.04 -0.05
CA TRP A 78 3.95 12.85 0.27
C TRP A 78 3.64 12.27 1.65
N LYS A 79 3.20 13.09 2.60
CA LYS A 79 2.95 12.64 3.98
C LYS A 79 1.85 11.59 4.05
N ILE A 80 1.95 10.71 5.04
CA ILE A 80 0.87 9.79 5.40
C ILE A 80 -0.38 10.61 5.76
N TYR A 81 -1.53 10.14 5.30
CA TYR A 81 -2.82 10.77 5.57
C TYR A 81 -3.06 10.91 7.08
N ASP A 82 -3.50 12.09 7.50
CA ASP A 82 -3.65 12.44 8.91
C ASP A 82 -4.51 11.44 9.68
N GLY A 83 -4.04 11.09 10.87
CA GLY A 83 -4.70 10.14 11.77
C GLY A 83 -4.41 8.65 11.51
N LEU A 84 -3.60 8.31 10.51
CA LEU A 84 -3.20 6.92 10.23
C LEU A 84 -1.85 6.55 10.83
N GLU A 85 -0.99 7.51 11.15
CA GLU A 85 0.36 7.26 11.63
C GLU A 85 0.38 6.53 12.98
N VAL A 86 1.31 5.59 13.12
CA VAL A 86 1.58 4.84 14.36
C VAL A 86 3.03 5.06 14.77
N LYS A 87 3.24 5.41 16.03
CA LYS A 87 4.56 5.78 16.55
C LYS A 87 5.62 4.67 16.38
N ASP A 88 5.22 3.44 16.64
CA ASP A 88 6.16 2.29 16.65
C ASP A 88 6.11 1.50 15.33
N ALA A 89 5.45 2.01 14.30
CA ALA A 89 5.45 1.42 12.97
C ALA A 89 6.76 1.66 12.23
N LYS A 90 7.01 0.84 11.21
CA LYS A 90 8.11 1.07 10.27
C LYS A 90 7.59 1.86 9.07
N TYR A 91 8.40 2.77 8.54
CA TYR A 91 8.10 3.60 7.39
C TYR A 91 9.14 3.37 6.30
N ILE A 92 8.69 2.95 5.12
CA ILE A 92 9.56 2.60 3.99
C ILE A 92 9.31 3.59 2.85
N LYS A 93 10.34 4.29 2.42
CA LYS A 93 10.32 5.02 1.15
C LYS A 93 10.52 4.03 0.01
N LYS A 94 9.65 4.06 -0.98
CA LYS A 94 9.81 3.27 -2.20
C LYS A 94 9.73 4.18 -3.42
N TYR A 95 10.45 3.80 -4.45
CA TYR A 95 10.70 4.65 -5.62
C TYR A 95 10.01 4.12 -6.89
N SER A 96 9.18 3.11 -6.75
CA SER A 96 8.37 2.51 -7.79
C SER A 96 7.10 1.91 -7.18
N PHE A 97 6.30 1.19 -7.96
CA PHE A 97 5.02 0.60 -7.53
C PHE A 97 5.21 -0.48 -6.48
N GLY A 98 6.09 -1.44 -6.73
CA GLY A 98 6.46 -2.47 -5.78
C GLY A 98 7.77 -2.15 -5.07
N PHE A 99 7.91 -2.67 -3.85
CA PHE A 99 9.14 -2.58 -3.08
C PHE A 99 9.92 -3.90 -3.18
N THR A 100 11.18 -3.83 -3.57
CA THR A 100 12.02 -5.02 -3.79
C THR A 100 12.80 -5.46 -2.55
N GLY A 101 12.80 -4.67 -1.50
CA GLY A 101 13.57 -4.94 -0.27
C GLY A 101 12.85 -5.77 0.79
N TRP A 102 11.77 -6.47 0.44
CA TRP A 102 11.03 -7.28 1.42
C TRP A 102 11.86 -8.40 2.06
N ASN A 103 12.93 -8.86 1.42
CA ASN A 103 13.85 -9.84 2.01
C ASN A 103 14.50 -9.40 3.32
N ASP A 104 14.60 -8.10 3.56
CA ASP A 104 15.17 -7.56 4.79
C ASP A 104 14.20 -7.63 5.98
N TYR A 105 12.97 -8.05 5.73
CA TYR A 105 11.91 -8.21 6.72
C TYR A 105 11.61 -9.68 6.91
N ASN A 106 11.62 -10.13 8.15
CA ASN A 106 11.28 -11.53 8.48
C ASN A 106 9.74 -11.68 8.50
N LEU A 107 9.14 -11.80 7.30
CA LEU A 107 7.70 -11.90 7.13
C LEU A 107 7.21 -13.34 7.36
N GLU A 108 6.13 -13.52 8.13
CA GLU A 108 5.57 -14.84 8.46
C GLU A 108 4.08 -14.97 8.11
N ASP A 109 3.29 -13.93 8.34
CA ASP A 109 1.85 -13.83 8.03
C ASP A 109 1.58 -12.38 7.66
N VAL A 110 1.21 -12.11 6.44
CA VAL A 110 1.15 -10.75 5.88
C VAL A 110 -0.25 -10.40 5.42
N GLU A 111 -0.72 -9.23 5.81
CA GLU A 111 -1.92 -8.62 5.27
C GLU A 111 -1.58 -7.27 4.65
N LEU A 112 -2.09 -7.02 3.43
CA LEU A 112 -1.91 -5.76 2.73
C LEU A 112 -3.22 -5.00 2.65
N VAL A 113 -3.13 -3.70 2.87
CA VAL A 113 -4.23 -2.72 2.71
C VAL A 113 -3.68 -1.47 2.03
N GLY A 114 -4.54 -0.59 1.59
CA GLY A 114 -4.20 0.75 1.10
C GLY A 114 -4.38 0.94 -0.40
N LEU A 115 -3.53 1.75 -0.98
CA LEU A 115 -3.68 2.30 -2.33
C LEU A 115 -2.47 1.97 -3.23
N CYS A 116 -2.65 1.92 -4.50
CA CYS A 116 -3.92 1.54 -5.14
C CYS A 116 -3.94 0.03 -5.29
N THR A 117 -5.10 -0.58 -5.19
CA THR A 117 -5.28 -2.04 -5.33
C THR A 117 -4.60 -2.58 -6.57
N ASP A 118 -4.81 -1.90 -7.69
CA ASP A 118 -4.41 -2.27 -9.04
C ASP A 118 -2.97 -1.86 -9.43
N ILE A 119 -2.25 -1.20 -8.51
CA ILE A 119 -0.88 -0.73 -8.75
C ILE A 119 0.05 -1.21 -7.62
N CYS A 120 0.14 -0.46 -6.52
CA CYS A 120 1.12 -0.75 -5.46
C CYS A 120 0.74 -1.96 -4.61
N VAL A 121 -0.54 -2.14 -4.31
CA VAL A 121 -1.01 -3.29 -3.51
C VAL A 121 -0.75 -4.61 -4.25
N VAL A 122 -1.22 -4.76 -5.48
CA VAL A 122 -1.01 -5.98 -6.27
C VAL A 122 0.48 -6.24 -6.52
N SER A 123 1.25 -5.19 -6.82
CA SER A 123 2.69 -5.30 -7.04
C SER A 123 3.41 -5.84 -5.80
N ASN A 124 3.16 -5.27 -4.63
CA ASN A 124 3.77 -5.74 -3.38
C ASN A 124 3.30 -7.14 -2.99
N ALA A 125 2.02 -7.44 -3.15
CA ALA A 125 1.46 -8.75 -2.83
C ALA A 125 2.12 -9.86 -3.66
N LEU A 126 2.30 -9.64 -4.97
CA LEU A 126 2.94 -10.61 -5.87
C LEU A 126 4.44 -10.75 -5.58
N ILE A 127 5.14 -9.66 -5.30
CA ILE A 127 6.56 -9.71 -4.91
C ILE A 127 6.74 -10.49 -3.61
N ILE A 128 5.94 -10.20 -2.60
CA ILE A 128 6.00 -10.92 -1.32
C ILE A 128 5.69 -12.40 -1.53
N LYS A 129 4.66 -12.72 -2.31
CA LYS A 129 4.31 -14.11 -2.62
C LYS A 129 5.44 -14.86 -3.35
N ALA A 130 6.19 -14.17 -4.21
CA ALA A 130 7.34 -14.74 -4.90
C ALA A 130 8.54 -14.98 -3.97
N LEU A 131 8.80 -14.05 -3.05
CA LEU A 131 9.90 -14.14 -2.08
C LEU A 131 9.61 -15.14 -0.95
N TYR A 132 8.35 -15.22 -0.54
CA TYR A 132 7.87 -16.05 0.58
C TYR A 132 6.68 -16.92 0.14
N PRO A 133 6.91 -17.93 -0.72
CA PRO A 133 5.80 -18.70 -1.32
C PRO A 133 4.97 -19.50 -0.29
N GLU A 134 5.55 -19.80 0.87
CA GLU A 134 4.94 -20.65 1.88
C GLU A 134 4.17 -19.89 2.97
N ILE A 135 4.28 -18.57 3.04
CA ILE A 135 3.56 -17.80 4.06
C ILE A 135 2.14 -17.41 3.61
N PRO A 136 1.20 -17.25 4.55
CA PRO A 136 -0.08 -16.63 4.25
C PRO A 136 0.11 -15.17 3.80
N VAL A 137 -0.50 -14.82 2.66
CA VAL A 137 -0.59 -13.44 2.16
C VAL A 137 -2.06 -13.11 1.94
N LYS A 138 -2.52 -12.03 2.56
CA LYS A 138 -3.93 -11.63 2.56
C LYS A 138 -4.10 -10.20 2.10
N VAL A 139 -5.25 -9.91 1.54
CA VAL A 139 -5.69 -8.55 1.18
C VAL A 139 -7.13 -8.36 1.64
N ASP A 140 -7.34 -7.34 2.46
CA ASP A 140 -8.70 -6.91 2.83
C ASP A 140 -9.23 -5.94 1.77
N SER A 141 -10.18 -6.39 0.96
CA SER A 141 -10.73 -5.61 -0.15
C SER A 141 -11.46 -4.35 0.32
N SER A 142 -12.02 -4.35 1.52
CA SER A 142 -12.68 -3.18 2.10
C SER A 142 -11.72 -2.08 2.56
N CYS A 143 -10.45 -2.40 2.64
CA CYS A 143 -9.36 -1.49 3.00
C CYS A 143 -8.48 -1.11 1.80
N CYS A 144 -8.93 -1.39 0.58
CA CYS A 144 -8.23 -1.08 -0.66
C CYS A 144 -9.13 -0.32 -1.62
N ALA A 145 -8.54 0.52 -2.46
CA ALA A 145 -9.21 1.18 -3.57
C ALA A 145 -8.28 1.25 -4.77
N GLY A 146 -8.82 1.04 -5.96
CA GLY A 146 -8.08 1.14 -7.22
C GLY A 146 -8.22 2.51 -7.88
N VAL A 147 -7.57 2.66 -9.02
CA VAL A 147 -7.73 3.85 -9.87
C VAL A 147 -9.19 3.97 -10.34
N THR A 148 -9.80 2.84 -10.67
CA THR A 148 -11.23 2.71 -10.97
C THR A 148 -11.82 1.51 -10.24
N PRO A 149 -13.15 1.45 -10.01
CA PRO A 149 -13.77 0.24 -9.47
C PRO A 149 -13.51 -1.02 -10.28
N ASP A 150 -13.44 -0.92 -11.60
CA ASP A 150 -13.20 -2.06 -12.49
C ASP A 150 -11.75 -2.58 -12.37
N SER A 151 -10.76 -1.70 -12.39
CA SER A 151 -9.36 -2.10 -12.21
C SER A 151 -9.07 -2.63 -10.80
N HIS A 152 -9.75 -2.10 -9.80
CA HIS A 152 -9.74 -2.65 -8.44
C HIS A 152 -10.19 -4.12 -8.43
N LYS A 153 -11.34 -4.43 -9.01
CA LYS A 153 -11.87 -5.80 -9.10
C LYS A 153 -10.95 -6.72 -9.89
N ALA A 154 -10.42 -6.24 -11.02
CA ALA A 154 -9.48 -7.00 -11.85
C ALA A 154 -8.22 -7.40 -11.07
N ALA A 155 -7.65 -6.48 -10.29
CA ALA A 155 -6.50 -6.76 -9.45
C ALA A 155 -6.80 -7.77 -8.35
N LEU A 156 -7.96 -7.66 -7.68
CA LEU A 156 -8.40 -8.64 -6.68
C LEU A 156 -8.53 -10.05 -7.28
N GLU A 157 -9.12 -10.18 -8.47
CA GLU A 157 -9.21 -11.47 -9.15
C GLU A 157 -7.84 -12.05 -9.53
N THR A 158 -6.93 -11.21 -10.02
CA THR A 158 -5.54 -11.62 -10.30
C THR A 158 -4.84 -12.13 -9.03
N MET A 159 -4.99 -11.44 -7.92
CA MET A 159 -4.39 -11.86 -6.65
C MET A 159 -4.95 -13.20 -6.17
N LYS A 160 -6.27 -13.43 -6.30
CA LYS A 160 -6.89 -14.74 -6.00
C LYS A 160 -6.29 -15.86 -6.85
N MET A 161 -6.07 -15.63 -8.15
CA MET A 161 -5.44 -16.61 -9.02
C MET A 161 -4.01 -16.94 -8.60
N CYS A 162 -3.31 -15.98 -8.01
CA CYS A 162 -1.96 -16.15 -7.46
C CYS A 162 -1.96 -16.66 -6.01
N GLN A 163 -3.08 -17.18 -5.52
CA GLN A 163 -3.21 -17.80 -4.18
C GLN A 163 -3.01 -16.80 -3.04
N ILE A 164 -3.35 -15.54 -3.26
CA ILE A 164 -3.47 -14.55 -2.21
C ILE A 164 -4.91 -14.57 -1.71
N GLU A 165 -5.09 -14.66 -0.39
CA GLU A 165 -6.41 -14.64 0.23
C GLU A 165 -7.00 -13.23 0.16
N VAL A 166 -8.08 -13.07 -0.59
CA VAL A 166 -8.81 -11.80 -0.73
C VAL A 166 -10.17 -11.95 -0.07
N TYR A 167 -10.52 -11.03 0.85
CA TYR A 167 -11.80 -11.04 1.56
C TYR A 167 -12.37 -9.63 1.74
#